data_6d92af36fbc11a6b17592787f91eb0c4
#
_entry.id   6d92af36fbc11a6b17592787f91eb0c4
#
_cell.length_a   1.000
_cell.length_b   1.000
_cell.length_c   1.000
_cell.angle_alpha   90.00
_cell.angle_beta   90.00
_cell.angle_gamma   90.00
#
_symmetry.space_group_name_H-M   'P 1'
#
loop_
_entity.id
_entity.type
_entity.pdbx_description
1 polymer ?
#
loop_
_entity_poly.entity_id
_entity_poly.type
_entity_poly.pdbx_seq_one_letter_code
_entity_poly.pdbx_strand_id
1 'polypeptide(L)'
;MNKISGLSNYRADNDKAMRDAYSETMLKLGAENDNIMVLDVDCSRSMASGDFKKAYPAQYINLGIQEANAVGVAAGLSAEGQIPFLNAFGVFATRRVFDQAFLSCGYAHLNAKIIGWDAGVGAETNGGTHMPFEDAGIMRSIPEMTVVEPADPVALAAVLKE
;
A
#
# COMPACT_ATOMS: atom_id res chain seq x y z
N MET A 1 -16.35 6.94 30.74
CA MET A 1 -15.85 7.34 29.42
C MET A 1 -16.93 8.18 28.75
N ASN A 2 -16.72 9.49 28.59
CA ASN A 2 -17.69 10.36 27.94
C ASN A 2 -17.71 10.03 26.45
N LYS A 3 -18.85 9.50 25.97
CA LYS A 3 -19.08 9.34 24.53
C LYS A 3 -19.16 10.73 23.90
N ILE A 4 -18.27 11.07 23.01
CA ILE A 4 -18.37 12.28 22.19
C ILE A 4 -19.56 12.04 21.27
N SER A 5 -20.66 12.77 21.51
CA SER A 5 -21.87 12.67 20.67
C SER A 5 -21.52 13.14 19.26
N GLY A 6 -21.81 12.31 18.29
CA GLY A 6 -21.46 12.55 16.88
C GLY A 6 -20.45 11.57 16.31
N LEU A 7 -19.59 10.93 17.13
CA LEU A 7 -18.69 9.86 16.69
C LEU A 7 -19.35 8.47 16.71
N SER A 8 -20.51 8.31 17.36
CA SER A 8 -21.21 7.02 17.44
C SER A 8 -21.76 6.57 16.09
N ASN A 9 -22.27 7.49 15.27
CA ASN A 9 -22.78 7.16 13.94
C ASN A 9 -21.64 6.95 12.93
N TYR A 10 -20.56 7.72 13.07
CA TYR A 10 -19.38 7.56 12.23
C TYR A 10 -18.73 6.16 12.38
N ARG A 11 -18.73 5.60 13.58
CA ARG A 11 -18.21 4.25 13.82
C ARG A 11 -19.13 3.14 13.31
N ALA A 12 -20.43 3.32 13.33
CA ALA A 12 -21.39 2.31 12.85
C ALA A 12 -21.31 2.11 11.33
N ASP A 13 -21.04 3.17 10.58
CA ASP A 13 -20.92 3.13 9.12
C ASP A 13 -19.51 2.75 8.64
N ASN A 14 -18.48 2.78 9.52
CA ASN A 14 -17.07 2.54 9.21
C ASN A 14 -16.45 1.41 10.05
N ASP A 15 -17.23 0.43 10.48
CA ASP A 15 -16.75 -0.69 11.32
C ASP A 15 -15.88 -1.71 10.55
N LYS A 16 -15.59 -1.39 9.30
CA LYS A 16 -14.78 -2.21 8.41
C LYS A 16 -13.28 -1.95 8.65
N ALA A 17 -12.49 -3.02 8.71
CA ALA A 17 -11.06 -2.86 8.79
C ALA A 17 -10.47 -2.29 7.48
N MET A 18 -9.40 -1.49 7.58
CA MET A 18 -8.70 -0.94 6.41
C MET A 18 -8.26 -2.06 5.44
N ARG A 19 -7.83 -3.21 5.99
CA ARG A 19 -7.42 -4.39 5.20
C ARG A 19 -8.55 -4.98 4.37
N ASP A 20 -9.76 -5.02 4.92
CA ASP A 20 -10.93 -5.51 4.19
C ASP A 20 -11.32 -4.57 3.06
N ALA A 21 -11.28 -3.25 3.32
CA ALA A 21 -11.53 -2.24 2.31
C ALA A 21 -10.51 -2.29 1.16
N TYR A 22 -9.22 -2.51 1.50
CA TYR A 22 -8.17 -2.71 0.51
C TYR A 22 -8.46 -3.95 -0.35
N SER A 23 -8.64 -5.12 0.29
CA SER A 23 -8.89 -6.38 -0.41
C SER A 23 -10.07 -6.30 -1.37
N GLU A 24 -11.21 -5.80 -0.91
CA GLU A 24 -12.40 -5.66 -1.75
C GLU A 24 -12.21 -4.65 -2.89
N THR A 25 -11.50 -3.55 -2.64
CA THR A 25 -11.27 -2.54 -3.68
C THR A 25 -10.32 -3.09 -4.74
N MET A 26 -9.24 -3.74 -4.34
CA MET A 26 -8.28 -4.35 -5.27
C MET A 26 -8.94 -5.46 -6.11
N LEU A 27 -9.82 -6.29 -5.52
CA LEU A 27 -10.57 -7.29 -6.28
C LEU A 27 -11.45 -6.67 -7.37
N LYS A 28 -12.08 -5.52 -7.10
CA LYS A 28 -12.86 -4.78 -8.10
C LYS A 28 -11.96 -4.20 -9.19
N LEU A 29 -10.87 -3.55 -8.80
CA LEU A 29 -9.91 -2.97 -9.76
C LEU A 29 -9.30 -4.04 -10.66
N GLY A 30 -8.91 -5.20 -10.11
CA GLY A 30 -8.39 -6.31 -10.90
C GLY A 30 -9.41 -6.92 -11.88
N ALA A 31 -10.71 -6.87 -11.54
CA ALA A 31 -11.78 -7.28 -12.44
C ALA A 31 -12.03 -6.29 -13.59
N GLU A 32 -11.76 -5.02 -13.36
CA GLU A 32 -12.04 -3.93 -14.31
C GLU A 32 -10.84 -3.62 -15.23
N ASN A 33 -9.60 -3.98 -14.80
CA ASN A 33 -8.40 -3.61 -15.53
C ASN A 33 -7.28 -4.65 -15.39
N ASP A 34 -6.96 -5.33 -16.47
CA ASP A 34 -5.92 -6.37 -16.54
C ASP A 34 -4.49 -5.81 -16.37
N ASN A 35 -4.30 -4.48 -16.46
CA ASN A 35 -3.01 -3.84 -16.20
C ASN A 35 -2.71 -3.66 -14.71
N ILE A 36 -3.68 -3.88 -13.82
CA ILE A 36 -3.45 -3.86 -12.38
C ILE A 36 -2.55 -5.03 -11.99
N MET A 37 -1.44 -4.73 -11.33
CA MET A 37 -0.49 -5.72 -10.83
C MET A 37 -0.32 -5.56 -9.33
N VAL A 38 -0.52 -6.61 -8.57
CA VAL A 38 -0.25 -6.62 -7.13
C VAL A 38 1.07 -7.31 -6.86
N LEU A 39 2.00 -6.57 -6.27
CA LEU A 39 3.31 -7.08 -5.86
C LEU A 39 3.34 -7.26 -4.34
N ASP A 40 3.96 -8.33 -3.90
CA ASP A 40 4.06 -8.69 -2.50
C ASP A 40 5.49 -9.12 -2.16
N VAL A 41 5.86 -8.95 -0.91
CA VAL A 41 7.20 -9.28 -0.39
C VAL A 41 7.12 -10.36 0.70
N ASP A 42 6.37 -11.43 0.40
CA ASP A 42 6.09 -12.56 1.29
C ASP A 42 5.22 -12.20 2.51
N CYS A 43 4.38 -11.18 2.34
CA CYS A 43 3.52 -10.64 3.39
C CYS A 43 2.03 -10.72 3.07
N SER A 44 1.60 -11.55 2.11
CA SER A 44 0.23 -11.57 1.56
C SER A 44 -0.87 -11.71 2.61
N ARG A 45 -0.62 -12.47 3.68
CA ARG A 45 -1.57 -12.62 4.78
C ARG A 45 -1.75 -11.32 5.57
N SER A 46 -0.65 -10.64 5.89
CA SER A 46 -0.67 -9.39 6.64
C SER A 46 -1.19 -8.21 5.81
N MET A 47 -0.95 -8.24 4.50
CA MET A 47 -1.28 -7.15 3.56
C MET A 47 -2.63 -7.34 2.87
N ALA A 48 -3.44 -8.33 3.27
CA ALA A 48 -4.77 -8.63 2.70
C ALA A 48 -4.79 -8.81 1.17
N SER A 49 -3.66 -9.22 0.57
CA SER A 49 -3.52 -9.49 -0.87
C SER A 49 -3.82 -10.94 -1.27
N GLY A 50 -4.07 -11.81 -0.28
CA GLY A 50 -4.26 -13.25 -0.50
C GLY A 50 -5.46 -13.61 -1.37
N ASP A 51 -6.55 -12.86 -1.27
CA ASP A 51 -7.75 -13.09 -2.10
C ASP A 51 -7.56 -12.59 -3.53
N PHE A 52 -6.84 -11.49 -3.72
CA PHE A 52 -6.43 -11.02 -5.04
C PHE A 52 -5.56 -12.08 -5.76
N LYS A 53 -4.58 -12.64 -5.06
CA LYS A 53 -3.74 -13.74 -5.57
C LYS A 53 -4.55 -14.95 -6.07
N LYS A 54 -5.62 -15.32 -5.35
CA LYS A 54 -6.48 -16.42 -5.75
C LYS A 54 -7.34 -16.08 -6.97
N ALA A 55 -7.91 -14.87 -6.99
CA ALA A 55 -8.80 -14.43 -8.04
C ALA A 55 -8.06 -14.10 -9.35
N TYR A 56 -6.91 -13.45 -9.24
CA TYR A 56 -6.13 -12.93 -10.38
C TYR A 56 -4.65 -13.36 -10.30
N PRO A 57 -4.34 -14.65 -10.41
CA PRO A 57 -2.97 -15.15 -10.25
C PRO A 57 -1.98 -14.61 -11.31
N ALA A 58 -2.46 -14.23 -12.51
CA ALA A 58 -1.65 -13.62 -13.55
C ALA A 58 -1.29 -12.15 -13.27
N GLN A 59 -2.06 -11.48 -12.42
CA GLN A 59 -1.87 -10.09 -12.00
C GLN A 59 -1.19 -9.98 -10.61
N TYR A 60 -0.64 -11.09 -10.09
CA TYR A 60 -0.03 -11.13 -8.78
C TYR A 60 1.38 -11.70 -8.84
N ILE A 61 2.33 -11.00 -8.22
CA ILE A 61 3.73 -11.42 -8.13
C ILE A 61 4.18 -11.38 -6.66
N ASN A 62 4.64 -12.53 -6.13
CA ASN A 62 5.37 -12.55 -4.86
C ASN A 62 6.87 -12.59 -5.14
N LEU A 63 7.58 -11.56 -4.73
CA LEU A 63 9.02 -11.38 -4.95
C LEU A 63 9.88 -11.94 -3.81
N GLY A 64 9.24 -12.43 -2.73
CA GLY A 64 9.93 -12.76 -1.49
C GLY A 64 10.30 -11.50 -0.70
N ILE A 65 11.04 -11.66 0.40
CA ILE A 65 11.45 -10.54 1.27
C ILE A 65 12.57 -9.74 0.60
N GLN A 66 12.21 -8.93 -0.38
CA GLN A 66 13.12 -8.17 -1.24
C GLN A 66 12.54 -6.80 -1.64
N GLU A 67 12.22 -5.97 -0.68
CA GLU A 67 11.48 -4.72 -0.92
C GLU A 67 12.19 -3.77 -1.90
N ALA A 68 13.51 -3.65 -1.81
CA ALA A 68 14.29 -2.83 -2.75
C ALA A 68 14.18 -3.33 -4.19
N ASN A 69 14.28 -4.65 -4.41
CA ASN A 69 14.04 -5.26 -5.71
C ASN A 69 12.60 -5.08 -6.16
N ALA A 70 11.63 -5.18 -5.23
CA ALA A 70 10.21 -5.03 -5.52
C ALA A 70 9.86 -3.64 -6.04
N VAL A 71 10.49 -2.57 -5.52
CA VAL A 71 10.33 -1.21 -6.08
C VAL A 71 10.90 -1.14 -7.49
N GLY A 72 12.05 -1.73 -7.77
CA GLY A 72 12.62 -1.80 -9.11
C GLY A 72 11.69 -2.54 -10.10
N VAL A 73 11.11 -3.67 -9.66
CA VAL A 73 10.13 -4.43 -10.47
C VAL A 73 8.87 -3.60 -10.70
N ALA A 74 8.34 -2.92 -9.67
CA ALA A 74 7.20 -2.03 -9.82
C ALA A 74 7.47 -0.91 -10.83
N ALA A 75 8.66 -0.30 -10.76
CA ALA A 75 9.07 0.71 -11.73
C ALA A 75 9.14 0.16 -13.16
N GLY A 76 9.73 -1.03 -13.35
CA GLY A 76 9.80 -1.70 -14.65
C GLY A 76 8.42 -2.02 -15.22
N LEU A 77 7.51 -2.57 -14.40
CA LEU A 77 6.13 -2.83 -14.81
C LEU A 77 5.40 -1.54 -15.19
N SER A 78 5.60 -0.46 -14.44
CA SER A 78 5.02 0.85 -14.75
C SER A 78 5.56 1.40 -16.08
N ALA A 79 6.83 1.21 -16.39
CA ALA A 79 7.42 1.60 -17.67
C ALA A 79 6.81 0.84 -18.87
N GLU A 80 6.36 -0.39 -18.63
CA GLU A 80 5.66 -1.23 -19.62
C GLU A 80 4.14 -1.00 -19.68
N GLY A 81 3.63 0.04 -18.98
CA GLY A 81 2.22 0.43 -18.99
C GLY A 81 1.34 -0.34 -18.00
N GLN A 82 1.93 -1.14 -17.12
CA GLN A 82 1.20 -1.76 -16.02
C GLN A 82 0.95 -0.77 -14.87
N ILE A 83 0.01 -1.10 -14.00
CA ILE A 83 -0.35 -0.31 -12.82
C ILE A 83 0.01 -1.13 -11.56
N PRO A 84 1.27 -1.08 -11.11
CA PRO A 84 1.73 -1.88 -9.99
C PRO A 84 1.35 -1.29 -8.64
N PHE A 85 0.84 -2.13 -7.74
CA PHE A 85 0.59 -1.88 -6.33
C PHE A 85 1.52 -2.77 -5.50
N LEU A 86 2.61 -2.21 -5.00
CA LEU A 86 3.56 -2.89 -4.14
C LEU A 86 3.13 -2.79 -2.69
N ASN A 87 2.98 -3.93 -2.02
CA ASN A 87 2.58 -4.03 -0.62
C ASN A 87 3.76 -4.44 0.26
N ALA A 88 4.04 -3.66 1.32
CA ALA A 88 5.00 -3.98 2.36
C ALA A 88 4.64 -3.29 3.68
N PHE A 89 5.28 -3.66 4.78
CA PHE A 89 5.18 -2.87 6.01
C PHE A 89 5.72 -1.45 5.80
N GLY A 90 5.13 -0.46 6.45
CA GLY A 90 5.47 0.95 6.29
C GLY A 90 6.97 1.25 6.37
N VAL A 91 7.67 0.67 7.37
CA VAL A 91 9.13 0.82 7.51
C VAL A 91 9.92 0.27 6.32
N PHE A 92 9.42 -0.78 5.69
CA PHE A 92 10.10 -1.45 4.58
C PHE A 92 9.69 -0.89 3.22
N ALA A 93 8.48 -0.34 3.15
CA ALA A 93 7.97 0.38 1.99
C ALA A 93 8.55 1.81 1.85
N THR A 94 9.21 2.32 2.87
CA THR A 94 9.73 3.69 2.91
C THR A 94 11.24 3.74 3.11
N ARG A 95 11.75 3.73 4.35
CA ARG A 95 13.19 3.95 4.60
C ARG A 95 14.10 2.87 3.99
N ARG A 96 13.65 1.59 3.94
CA ARG A 96 14.45 0.50 3.34
C ARG A 96 14.64 0.66 1.84
N VAL A 97 13.66 1.27 1.16
CA VAL A 97 13.59 1.38 -0.30
C VAL A 97 13.71 2.80 -0.81
N PHE A 98 14.10 3.73 0.05
CA PHE A 98 14.05 5.16 -0.25
C PHE A 98 14.82 5.52 -1.53
N ASP A 99 16.03 5.02 -1.69
CA ASP A 99 16.85 5.28 -2.88
C ASP A 99 16.18 4.74 -4.15
N GLN A 100 15.65 3.51 -4.12
CA GLN A 100 14.95 2.92 -5.24
C GLN A 100 13.66 3.69 -5.57
N ALA A 101 12.90 4.09 -4.55
CA ALA A 101 11.70 4.91 -4.75
C ALA A 101 12.05 6.28 -5.34
N PHE A 102 13.13 6.92 -4.86
CA PHE A 102 13.61 8.20 -5.36
C PHE A 102 14.02 8.12 -6.83
N LEU A 103 14.92 7.18 -7.17
CA LEU A 103 15.50 7.10 -8.52
C LEU A 103 14.56 6.40 -9.51
N SER A 104 14.05 5.23 -9.15
CA SER A 104 13.29 4.40 -10.07
C SER A 104 11.84 4.83 -10.25
N CYS A 105 11.24 5.50 -9.27
CA CYS A 105 9.86 5.97 -9.37
C CYS A 105 9.79 7.50 -9.52
N GLY A 106 10.30 8.26 -8.54
CA GLY A 106 10.21 9.72 -8.53
C GLY A 106 10.97 10.37 -9.68
N TYR A 107 12.27 10.16 -9.76
CA TYR A 107 13.11 10.75 -10.83
C TYR A 107 12.70 10.28 -12.24
N ALA A 108 12.32 9.01 -12.38
CA ALA A 108 11.88 8.45 -13.67
C ALA A 108 10.41 8.76 -14.01
N HIS A 109 9.67 9.45 -13.15
CA HIS A 109 8.24 9.80 -13.32
C HIS A 109 7.34 8.58 -13.60
N LEU A 110 7.58 7.46 -12.92
CA LEU A 110 6.84 6.22 -13.11
C LEU A 110 5.69 6.08 -12.11
N ASN A 111 4.57 5.55 -12.58
CA ASN A 111 3.31 5.44 -11.84
C ASN A 111 3.24 4.18 -10.97
N ALA A 112 4.25 3.94 -10.13
CA ALA A 112 4.23 2.84 -9.16
C ALA A 112 3.54 3.27 -7.86
N LYS A 113 2.60 2.45 -7.36
CA LYS A 113 1.93 2.65 -6.08
C LYS A 113 2.65 1.85 -5.01
N ILE A 114 3.22 2.52 -4.03
CA ILE A 114 3.92 1.88 -2.89
C ILE A 114 3.01 1.98 -1.68
N ILE A 115 2.50 0.84 -1.21
CA ILE A 115 1.55 0.74 -0.10
C ILE A 115 2.30 0.35 1.17
N GLY A 116 2.42 1.30 2.10
CA GLY A 116 3.01 1.08 3.42
C GLY A 116 1.96 0.74 4.47
N TRP A 117 1.98 -0.48 4.99
CA TRP A 117 1.05 -0.95 6.01
C TRP A 117 1.55 -0.67 7.43
N ASP A 118 0.60 -0.56 8.36
CA ASP A 118 0.83 -0.40 9.80
C ASP A 118 1.69 0.83 10.13
N ALA A 119 1.28 2.00 9.63
CA ALA A 119 1.91 3.29 9.93
C ALA A 119 1.91 3.61 11.44
N GLY A 120 2.88 4.39 11.88
CA GLY A 120 3.04 4.79 13.28
C GLY A 120 3.21 3.60 14.21
N VAL A 121 2.31 3.43 15.18
CA VAL A 121 2.33 2.35 16.18
C VAL A 121 1.46 1.15 15.79
N GLY A 122 0.97 1.08 14.56
CA GLY A 122 0.05 0.03 14.09
C GLY A 122 0.62 -1.39 14.20
N ALA A 123 1.93 -1.54 14.04
CA ALA A 123 2.63 -2.83 14.16
C ALA A 123 2.95 -3.21 15.62
N GLU A 124 2.02 -3.05 16.55
CA GLU A 124 2.22 -3.24 18.00
C GLU A 124 2.82 -4.61 18.36
N THR A 125 2.37 -5.68 17.70
CA THR A 125 2.84 -7.06 17.95
C THR A 125 4.29 -7.26 17.52
N ASN A 126 4.73 -6.57 16.45
CA ASN A 126 6.09 -6.65 15.90
C ASN A 126 7.06 -5.71 16.64
N GLY A 127 6.55 -4.67 17.26
CA GLY A 127 7.33 -3.68 18.02
C GLY A 127 8.07 -2.67 17.15
N GLY A 128 9.01 -1.96 17.77
CA GLY A 128 9.68 -0.79 17.20
C GLY A 128 10.42 -1.01 15.88
N THR A 129 10.79 -2.24 15.55
CA THR A 129 11.41 -2.56 14.25
C THR A 129 10.45 -2.42 13.06
N HIS A 130 9.14 -2.42 13.32
CA HIS A 130 8.08 -2.35 12.32
C HIS A 130 7.22 -1.09 12.45
N MET A 131 7.58 -0.17 13.35
CA MET A 131 6.85 1.08 13.61
C MET A 131 7.52 2.24 12.88
N PRO A 132 7.00 2.70 11.73
CA PRO A 132 7.52 3.88 11.05
C PRO A 132 6.98 5.15 11.71
N PHE A 133 7.87 6.09 12.00
CA PHE A 133 7.49 7.44 12.46
C PHE A 133 7.92 8.50 11.46
N GLU A 134 8.82 8.15 10.56
CA GLU A 134 9.44 9.03 9.56
C GLU A 134 8.91 8.81 8.14
N ASP A 135 8.06 7.81 7.92
CA ASP A 135 7.63 7.31 6.61
C ASP A 135 7.06 8.39 5.69
N ALA A 136 6.02 9.09 6.11
CA ALA A 136 5.46 10.20 5.33
C ALA A 136 6.49 11.33 5.13
N GLY A 137 7.32 11.61 6.15
CA GLY A 137 8.34 12.65 6.10
C GLY A 137 9.40 12.39 5.04
N ILE A 138 9.96 11.19 5.01
CA ILE A 138 11.01 10.84 4.03
C ILE A 138 10.44 10.70 2.62
N MET A 139 9.26 10.10 2.45
CA MET A 139 8.65 9.96 1.12
C MET A 139 8.25 11.32 0.51
N ARG A 140 7.82 12.28 1.32
CA ARG A 140 7.55 13.66 0.88
C ARG A 140 8.78 14.43 0.43
N SER A 141 9.98 13.97 0.74
CA SER A 141 11.22 14.58 0.24
C SER A 141 11.56 14.17 -1.20
N ILE A 142 10.88 13.18 -1.76
CA ILE A 142 11.02 12.79 -3.16
C ILE A 142 10.24 13.78 -4.03
N PRO A 143 10.87 14.47 -4.99
CA PRO A 143 10.16 15.41 -5.87
C PRO A 143 8.99 14.72 -6.59
N GLU A 144 7.86 15.43 -6.66
CA GLU A 144 6.62 14.99 -7.34
C GLU A 144 5.96 13.73 -6.75
N MET A 145 6.49 13.17 -5.68
CA MET A 145 5.86 12.04 -4.99
C MET A 145 4.54 12.48 -4.32
N THR A 146 3.44 11.85 -4.69
CA THR A 146 2.17 12.00 -3.99
C THR A 146 2.15 11.05 -2.80
N VAL A 147 2.04 11.60 -1.59
CA VAL A 147 1.93 10.83 -0.34
C VAL A 147 0.55 11.02 0.25
N VAL A 148 -0.16 9.91 0.46
CA VAL A 148 -1.53 9.90 0.98
C VAL A 148 -1.62 9.02 2.21
N GLU A 149 -2.26 9.51 3.24
CA GLU A 149 -2.54 8.80 4.50
C GLU A 149 -4.06 8.77 4.72
N PRO A 150 -4.76 7.72 4.21
CA PRO A 150 -6.20 7.61 4.36
C PRO A 150 -6.60 7.46 5.83
N ALA A 151 -7.54 8.26 6.30
CA ALA A 151 -7.99 8.26 7.68
C ALA A 151 -8.95 7.11 8.03
N ASP A 152 -9.60 6.52 7.02
CA ASP A 152 -10.63 5.50 7.19
C ASP A 152 -10.78 4.60 5.94
N PRO A 153 -11.54 3.49 6.04
CA PRO A 153 -11.75 2.56 4.93
C PRO A 153 -12.40 3.18 3.69
N VAL A 154 -13.24 4.21 3.87
CA VAL A 154 -13.93 4.90 2.76
C VAL A 154 -12.93 5.76 1.99
N ALA A 155 -12.11 6.52 2.71
CA ALA A 155 -11.04 7.31 2.11
C ALA A 155 -10.02 6.42 1.38
N LEU A 156 -9.62 5.29 1.99
CA LEU A 156 -8.72 4.32 1.34
C LEU A 156 -9.31 3.81 0.03
N ALA A 157 -10.56 3.36 0.04
CA ALA A 157 -11.23 2.85 -1.16
C ALA A 157 -11.38 3.90 -2.26
N ALA A 158 -11.53 5.18 -1.92
CA ALA A 158 -11.56 6.27 -2.87
C ALA A 158 -10.19 6.52 -3.51
N VAL A 159 -9.14 6.64 -2.67
CA VAL A 159 -7.76 6.89 -3.13
C VAL A 159 -7.23 5.78 -4.04
N LEU A 160 -7.57 4.51 -3.77
CA LEU A 160 -7.11 3.38 -4.60
C LEU A 160 -7.69 3.38 -6.02
N LYS A 161 -8.77 4.13 -6.28
CA LYS A 161 -9.44 4.21 -7.59
C LYS A 161 -8.94 5.36 -8.46
N GLU A 162 -8.24 6.33 -7.86
CA GLU A 162 -7.62 7.47 -8.57
C GLU A 162 -6.25 7.10 -9.14
#